data_40e1cf62b6d1428cf4d6080a4ba03dd5
#
_entry.id   40e1cf62b6d1428cf4d6080a4ba03dd5
#
_cell.length_a   1.000
_cell.length_b   1.000
_cell.length_c   1.000
_cell.angle_alpha   90.00
_cell.angle_beta   90.00
_cell.angle_gamma   90.00
#
_symmetry.space_group_name_H-M   'P 1'
#
loop_
_entity.id
_entity.type
_entity.pdbx_description
1 polymer ?
#
loop_
_entity_poly.entity_id
_entity_poly.type
_entity_poly.pdbx_seq_one_letter_code
_entity_poly.pdbx_strand_id
1 'polypeptide(L)'
;MITLLGWDLLQISLIQNMAVVLHQYSLILFLIFPLSAVLFHYFMNMVWTRRRELAIDEITGLPHFRHFKIKLRKKINERTPFYLTVLNVDGFKSIVELNNITYGNELLLQISKRLKHWLPSTGIVCRLDGEQFLICIADPSSGKLPELTPEYWQEMQSILSKPYFIDHSARHVTLSIGMTRFTGEVLTLDPILQRAFTALQQAKVQGMSQTVHYHEKLNEQIRYRSLIEVNLRTALQNNQLFLHYQPQYELQSGALRGFEALLRWDHPELGAIPPSDFIPIAEETRLILPIGEWVLRQACETMLRVAEYPSDHTISVNISAVQLMDEQFPEQVTQILAQSGLAAQRLELELTETALMSSLDLAERQLRKLQALGLRLALDDFGTGYSSLSYLRRLPFHLIKIDKSFIQDIGHSLEQEVTGSIIQFIKQLRYSIVAEGLESYDQLVYLKKCQCDYVQGNLLSKPLPEDQLRTLILAG
;
A
#
# COMPACT_ATOMS: atom_id res chain seq x y z
N MET A 1 -60.79 92.39 12.25
CA MET A 1 -60.51 91.69 13.51
C MET A 1 -60.93 90.23 13.49
N ILE A 2 -61.86 89.80 12.60
CA ILE A 2 -62.39 88.42 12.53
C ILE A 2 -61.44 87.47 11.70
N THR A 3 -60.63 88.02 10.80
CA THR A 3 -59.73 87.25 9.94
C THR A 3 -58.42 86.83 10.63
N LEU A 4 -57.95 87.50 11.64
CA LEU A 4 -56.74 87.17 12.39
C LEU A 4 -56.98 86.00 13.36
N LEU A 5 -58.18 85.96 14.01
CA LEU A 5 -58.54 84.87 14.92
C LEU A 5 -58.70 83.48 14.20
N GLY A 6 -59.08 83.48 12.92
CA GLY A 6 -59.21 82.26 12.11
C GLY A 6 -57.86 81.63 11.74
N TRP A 7 -56.83 82.45 11.51
CA TRP A 7 -55.46 81.96 11.21
C TRP A 7 -54.76 81.36 12.44
N ASP A 8 -54.96 81.99 13.61
CA ASP A 8 -54.38 81.46 14.85
C ASP A 8 -55.01 80.13 15.26
N LEU A 9 -56.34 79.97 15.09
CA LEU A 9 -57.02 78.69 15.34
C LEU A 9 -56.60 77.59 14.36
N LEU A 10 -56.35 77.94 13.09
CA LEU A 10 -55.85 76.96 12.08
C LEU A 10 -54.40 76.52 12.36
N GLN A 11 -53.53 77.47 12.79
CA GLN A 11 -52.16 77.12 13.19
C GLN A 11 -52.11 76.23 14.44
N ILE A 12 -52.94 76.52 15.46
CA ILE A 12 -53.05 75.76 16.68
C ILE A 12 -53.52 74.29 16.35
N SER A 13 -54.53 74.17 15.49
CA SER A 13 -55.02 72.87 15.03
C SER A 13 -53.98 72.10 14.25
N LEU A 14 -53.20 72.77 13.38
CA LEU A 14 -52.10 72.11 12.62
C LEU A 14 -50.96 71.64 13.53
N ILE A 15 -50.58 72.46 14.53
CA ILE A 15 -49.57 72.15 15.51
C ILE A 15 -50.02 70.94 16.37
N GLN A 16 -51.31 70.96 16.82
CA GLN A 16 -51.83 69.79 17.59
C GLN A 16 -51.89 68.54 16.77
N ASN A 17 -52.30 68.59 15.49
CA ASN A 17 -52.32 67.43 14.63
C ASN A 17 -50.89 66.91 14.34
N MET A 18 -49.90 67.78 14.10
CA MET A 18 -48.52 67.43 13.98
C MET A 18 -47.97 66.81 15.26
N ALA A 19 -48.29 67.30 16.42
CA ALA A 19 -47.86 66.75 17.72
C ALA A 19 -48.42 65.34 17.93
N VAL A 20 -49.68 65.09 17.57
CA VAL A 20 -50.34 63.78 17.65
C VAL A 20 -49.65 62.76 16.67
N VAL A 21 -49.41 63.23 15.44
CA VAL A 21 -48.73 62.43 14.43
C VAL A 21 -47.30 62.11 14.88
N LEU A 22 -46.53 63.07 15.36
CA LEU A 22 -45.19 62.90 15.89
C LEU A 22 -45.17 61.92 17.11
N HIS A 23 -46.20 62.04 17.98
CA HIS A 23 -46.31 61.13 19.13
C HIS A 23 -46.64 59.70 18.70
N GLN A 24 -47.49 59.46 17.71
CA GLN A 24 -47.80 58.19 17.15
C GLN A 24 -46.55 57.54 16.47
N TYR A 25 -45.80 58.32 15.69
CA TYR A 25 -44.57 57.86 15.07
C TYR A 25 -43.48 57.58 16.12
N SER A 26 -43.39 58.37 17.19
CA SER A 26 -42.43 58.08 18.28
C SER A 26 -42.77 56.80 19.03
N LEU A 27 -44.04 56.50 19.26
CA LEU A 27 -44.54 55.28 19.90
C LEU A 27 -44.25 54.03 19.01
N ILE A 28 -44.47 54.18 17.69
CA ILE A 28 -44.15 53.10 16.72
C ILE A 28 -42.65 52.87 16.66
N LEU A 29 -41.84 53.91 16.60
CA LEU A 29 -40.37 53.79 16.64
C LEU A 29 -39.86 53.16 17.94
N PHE A 30 -40.49 53.55 19.09
CA PHE A 30 -40.14 53.03 20.40
C PHE A 30 -40.47 51.53 20.56
N LEU A 31 -41.45 50.98 19.83
CA LEU A 31 -41.81 49.56 19.79
C LEU A 31 -41.02 48.78 18.72
N ILE A 32 -40.81 49.38 17.55
CA ILE A 32 -40.13 48.69 16.43
C ILE A 32 -38.62 48.55 16.68
N PHE A 33 -37.99 49.60 17.30
CA PHE A 33 -36.54 49.57 17.50
C PHE A 33 -36.05 48.44 18.44
N PRO A 34 -36.63 48.21 19.63
CA PRO A 34 -36.24 47.07 20.48
C PRO A 34 -36.62 45.74 19.85
N LEU A 35 -37.75 45.65 19.13
CA LEU A 35 -38.12 44.39 18.44
C LEU A 35 -37.16 44.05 17.32
N SER A 36 -36.74 45.05 16.53
CA SER A 36 -35.73 44.86 15.48
C SER A 36 -34.35 44.50 16.05
N ALA A 37 -33.96 45.07 17.19
CA ALA A 37 -32.74 44.76 17.90
C ALA A 37 -32.75 43.32 18.45
N VAL A 38 -33.88 42.84 19.01
CA VAL A 38 -34.06 41.46 19.46
C VAL A 38 -34.02 40.48 18.29
N LEU A 39 -34.73 40.78 17.19
CA LEU A 39 -34.71 39.98 15.97
C LEU A 39 -33.30 39.91 15.35
N PHE A 40 -32.59 41.03 15.29
CA PHE A 40 -31.22 41.10 14.82
C PHE A 40 -30.28 40.28 15.72
N HIS A 41 -30.42 40.39 17.04
CA HIS A 41 -29.65 39.60 17.99
C HIS A 41 -29.93 38.09 17.83
N TYR A 42 -31.22 37.73 17.71
CA TYR A 42 -31.63 36.34 17.47
C TYR A 42 -31.08 35.82 16.13
N PHE A 43 -31.20 36.62 15.06
CA PHE A 43 -30.64 36.29 13.75
C PHE A 43 -29.10 36.14 13.80
N MET A 44 -28.42 37.06 14.45
CA MET A 44 -26.97 37.00 14.63
C MET A 44 -26.55 35.77 15.44
N ASN A 45 -27.26 35.48 16.53
CA ASN A 45 -27.02 34.25 17.30
C ASN A 45 -27.26 33.01 16.46
N MET A 46 -28.31 32.92 15.69
CA MET A 46 -28.60 31.80 14.78
C MET A 46 -27.53 31.67 13.72
N VAL A 47 -27.05 32.75 13.12
CA VAL A 47 -25.94 32.76 12.16
C VAL A 47 -24.62 32.32 12.83
N TRP A 48 -24.37 32.80 14.05
CA TRP A 48 -23.18 32.41 14.83
C TRP A 48 -23.20 30.95 15.25
N THR A 49 -24.35 30.44 15.69
CA THR A 49 -24.53 29.03 16.07
C THR A 49 -24.37 28.14 14.85
N ARG A 50 -25.02 28.42 13.74
CA ARG A 50 -24.81 27.70 12.48
C ARG A 50 -23.36 27.78 11.96
N ARG A 51 -22.68 28.91 12.11
CA ARG A 51 -21.25 29.03 11.77
C ARG A 51 -20.36 28.18 12.69
N ARG A 52 -20.71 28.03 13.96
CA ARG A 52 -19.99 27.15 14.91
C ARG A 52 -20.25 25.66 14.61
N GLU A 53 -21.49 25.28 14.36
CA GLU A 53 -21.86 23.89 14.00
C GLU A 53 -21.19 23.46 12.69
N LEU A 54 -21.06 24.36 11.71
CA LEU A 54 -20.35 24.12 10.45
C LEU A 54 -18.81 24.19 10.56
N ALA A 55 -18.27 24.52 11.73
CA ALA A 55 -16.83 24.72 11.91
C ALA A 55 -16.10 23.53 12.54
N ILE A 56 -16.82 22.60 13.18
CA ILE A 56 -16.27 21.52 13.99
C ILE A 56 -16.91 20.20 13.57
N ASP A 57 -16.10 19.16 13.41
CA ASP A 57 -16.54 17.78 13.17
C ASP A 57 -17.19 17.22 14.44
N GLU A 58 -18.43 16.76 14.34
CA GLU A 58 -19.25 16.30 15.48
C GLU A 58 -18.68 15.08 16.21
N ILE A 59 -17.96 14.21 15.49
CA ILE A 59 -17.39 12.97 16.05
C ILE A 59 -16.10 13.27 16.80
N THR A 60 -15.18 13.99 16.17
CA THR A 60 -13.82 14.18 16.68
C THR A 60 -13.61 15.47 17.45
N GLY A 61 -14.53 16.42 17.32
CA GLY A 61 -14.39 17.78 17.87
C GLY A 61 -13.19 18.55 17.29
N LEU A 62 -12.71 18.14 16.11
CA LEU A 62 -11.68 18.81 15.36
C LEU A 62 -12.31 19.88 14.43
N PRO A 63 -11.56 20.90 14.02
CA PRO A 63 -12.02 21.81 12.98
C PRO A 63 -12.36 21.05 11.68
N HIS A 64 -13.43 21.44 11.01
CA HIS A 64 -13.72 20.98 9.66
C HIS A 64 -12.65 21.46 8.66
N PHE A 65 -12.46 20.71 7.58
CA PHE A 65 -11.52 21.01 6.50
C PHE A 65 -11.67 22.44 5.96
N ARG A 66 -12.90 22.98 5.88
CA ARG A 66 -13.14 24.37 5.44
C ARG A 66 -12.39 25.38 6.31
N HIS A 67 -12.39 25.21 7.63
CA HIS A 67 -11.69 26.11 8.55
C HIS A 67 -10.16 25.93 8.46
N PHE A 68 -9.70 24.69 8.34
CA PHE A 68 -8.31 24.35 8.11
C PHE A 68 -7.79 24.97 6.79
N LYS A 69 -8.57 24.88 5.72
CA LYS A 69 -8.27 25.47 4.40
C LYS A 69 -8.04 26.99 4.47
N ILE A 70 -8.83 27.72 5.25
CA ILE A 70 -8.66 29.17 5.43
C ILE A 70 -7.32 29.48 6.09
N LYS A 71 -6.96 28.77 7.18
CA LYS A 71 -5.71 28.98 7.88
C LYS A 71 -4.50 28.61 7.00
N LEU A 72 -4.63 27.55 6.22
CA LEU A 72 -3.57 27.10 5.33
C LEU A 72 -3.33 28.08 4.17
N ARG A 73 -4.42 28.59 3.56
CA ARG A 73 -4.33 29.65 2.53
C ARG A 73 -3.65 30.91 3.06
N LYS A 74 -3.92 31.30 4.32
CA LYS A 74 -3.23 32.43 4.94
C LYS A 74 -1.72 32.20 5.00
N LYS A 75 -1.26 31.02 5.46
CA LYS A 75 0.17 30.66 5.51
C LYS A 75 0.82 30.66 4.12
N ILE A 76 0.10 30.14 3.10
CA ILE A 76 0.58 30.13 1.71
C ILE A 76 0.75 31.56 1.18
N ASN A 77 -0.24 32.43 1.40
CA ASN A 77 -0.18 33.85 0.97
C ASN A 77 0.95 34.61 1.67
N GLU A 78 1.20 34.31 2.94
CA GLU A 78 2.28 34.88 3.74
C GLU A 78 3.65 34.22 3.43
N ARG A 79 3.68 33.21 2.56
CA ARG A 79 4.85 32.40 2.21
C ARG A 79 5.56 31.80 3.43
N THR A 80 4.79 31.52 4.48
CA THR A 80 5.32 30.95 5.73
C THR A 80 5.56 29.47 5.50
N PRO A 81 6.80 28.94 5.65
CA PRO A 81 7.10 27.52 5.50
C PRO A 81 6.35 26.65 6.50
N PHE A 82 5.87 25.49 6.05
CA PHE A 82 5.16 24.52 6.88
C PHE A 82 5.27 23.10 6.31
N TYR A 83 5.02 22.11 7.16
CA TYR A 83 4.76 20.73 6.77
C TYR A 83 3.25 20.49 6.72
N LEU A 84 2.78 19.90 5.63
CA LEU A 84 1.42 19.39 5.50
C LEU A 84 1.46 17.88 5.47
N THR A 85 0.72 17.26 6.38
CA THR A 85 0.67 15.81 6.55
C THR A 85 -0.77 15.34 6.39
N VAL A 86 -0.96 14.29 5.60
CA VAL A 86 -2.22 13.54 5.50
C VAL A 86 -2.01 12.20 6.20
N LEU A 87 -2.89 11.87 7.12
CA LEU A 87 -2.88 10.64 7.88
C LEU A 87 -4.14 9.85 7.56
N ASN A 88 -4.02 8.55 7.34
CA ASN A 88 -5.14 7.63 7.12
C ASN A 88 -5.06 6.46 8.10
N VAL A 89 -6.19 6.08 8.68
CA VAL A 89 -6.28 4.87 9.52
C VAL A 89 -6.44 3.66 8.61
N ASP A 90 -5.47 2.75 8.67
CA ASP A 90 -5.46 1.59 7.79
C ASP A 90 -6.55 0.58 8.20
N GLY A 91 -7.22 0.00 7.20
CA GLY A 91 -8.26 -1.01 7.43
C GLY A 91 -9.51 -0.50 8.17
N PHE A 92 -9.74 0.81 8.27
CA PHE A 92 -10.86 1.40 9.02
C PHE A 92 -12.23 0.86 8.57
N LYS A 93 -12.43 0.69 7.25
CA LYS A 93 -13.67 0.13 6.71
C LYS A 93 -13.96 -1.26 7.28
N SER A 94 -12.98 -2.16 7.29
CA SER A 94 -13.11 -3.49 7.87
C SER A 94 -13.36 -3.46 9.38
N ILE A 95 -12.77 -2.50 10.10
CA ILE A 95 -13.02 -2.30 11.52
C ILE A 95 -14.49 -1.96 11.77
N VAL A 96 -15.07 -1.07 10.97
CA VAL A 96 -16.48 -0.68 11.05
C VAL A 96 -17.41 -1.84 10.66
N GLU A 97 -17.09 -2.58 9.61
CA GLU A 97 -17.86 -3.74 9.13
C GLU A 97 -17.90 -4.87 10.16
N LEU A 98 -16.80 -5.14 10.83
CA LEU A 98 -16.69 -6.20 11.85
C LEU A 98 -17.33 -5.83 13.18
N ASN A 99 -17.46 -4.54 13.51
CA ASN A 99 -17.99 -4.10 14.79
C ASN A 99 -19.30 -3.31 14.61
N ASN A 100 -19.22 -2.02 14.40
CA ASN A 100 -20.31 -1.11 14.03
C ASN A 100 -19.75 0.32 13.81
N ILE A 101 -20.62 1.24 13.38
CA ILE A 101 -20.29 2.65 13.17
C ILE A 101 -19.89 3.36 14.47
N THR A 102 -20.54 3.04 15.58
CA THR A 102 -20.27 3.66 16.88
C THR A 102 -18.87 3.34 17.36
N TYR A 103 -18.41 2.10 17.18
CA TYR A 103 -17.06 1.67 17.46
C TYR A 103 -16.01 2.44 16.63
N GLY A 104 -16.27 2.58 15.33
CA GLY A 104 -15.41 3.38 14.45
C GLY A 104 -15.33 4.84 14.88
N ASN A 105 -16.46 5.45 15.28
CA ASN A 105 -16.50 6.82 15.74
C ASN A 105 -15.71 7.03 17.05
N GLU A 106 -15.79 6.09 18.01
CA GLU A 106 -15.00 6.15 19.22
C GLU A 106 -13.50 6.03 18.94
N LEU A 107 -13.11 5.16 18.00
CA LEU A 107 -11.73 5.05 17.55
C LEU A 107 -11.22 6.39 16.97
N LEU A 108 -11.97 7.00 16.09
CA LEU A 108 -11.62 8.30 15.50
C LEU A 108 -11.53 9.42 16.56
N LEU A 109 -12.42 9.40 17.56
CA LEU A 109 -12.37 10.33 18.69
C LEU A 109 -11.09 10.14 19.51
N GLN A 110 -10.69 8.91 19.80
CA GLN A 110 -9.47 8.64 20.57
C GLN A 110 -8.21 9.01 19.77
N ILE A 111 -8.17 8.74 18.45
CA ILE A 111 -7.10 9.19 17.56
C ILE A 111 -7.01 10.72 17.58
N SER A 112 -8.14 11.41 17.47
CA SER A 112 -8.17 12.88 17.48
C SER A 112 -7.64 13.48 18.78
N LYS A 113 -7.93 12.85 19.94
CA LYS A 113 -7.40 13.26 21.25
C LYS A 113 -5.88 13.10 21.32
N ARG A 114 -5.35 11.97 20.83
CA ARG A 114 -3.88 11.74 20.77
C ARG A 114 -3.19 12.73 19.84
N LEU A 115 -3.78 12.99 18.67
CA LEU A 115 -3.27 14.00 17.73
C LEU A 115 -3.23 15.40 18.35
N LYS A 116 -4.29 15.81 19.03
CA LYS A 116 -4.34 17.11 19.72
C LYS A 116 -3.29 17.21 20.82
N HIS A 117 -3.05 16.14 21.56
CA HIS A 117 -2.08 16.14 22.66
C HIS A 117 -0.63 16.19 22.14
N TRP A 118 -0.34 15.50 21.06
CA TRP A 118 0.99 15.47 20.45
C TRP A 118 1.31 16.78 19.70
N LEU A 119 0.30 17.43 19.12
CA LEU A 119 0.49 18.58 18.23
C LEU A 119 1.02 19.79 19.00
N PRO A 120 2.09 20.48 18.51
CA PRO A 120 2.55 21.73 19.11
C PRO A 120 1.48 22.81 19.03
N SER A 121 1.54 23.80 19.92
CA SER A 121 0.56 24.90 20.00
C SER A 121 0.37 25.69 18.68
N THR A 122 1.39 25.69 17.83
CA THR A 122 1.37 26.31 16.49
C THR A 122 0.80 25.41 15.39
N GLY A 123 0.62 24.12 15.69
CA GLY A 123 0.07 23.15 14.79
C GLY A 123 -1.45 23.24 14.67
N ILE A 124 -1.97 22.85 13.55
CA ILE A 124 -3.41 22.73 13.31
C ILE A 124 -3.71 21.34 12.76
N VAL A 125 -4.80 20.74 13.22
CA VAL A 125 -5.29 19.45 12.75
C VAL A 125 -6.78 19.58 12.40
N CYS A 126 -7.21 18.87 11.36
CA CYS A 126 -8.62 18.71 11.04
C CYS A 126 -8.90 17.28 10.63
N ARG A 127 -10.15 16.85 10.74
CA ARG A 127 -10.65 15.67 10.04
C ARG A 127 -11.06 16.09 8.64
N LEU A 128 -10.61 15.35 7.63
CA LEU A 128 -10.92 15.66 6.24
C LEU A 128 -12.22 14.98 5.82
N ASP A 129 -12.23 13.66 5.82
CA ASP A 129 -13.36 12.80 5.48
C ASP A 129 -13.07 11.38 5.98
N GLY A 130 -14.12 10.61 6.31
CA GLY A 130 -13.99 9.23 6.76
C GLY A 130 -12.96 9.07 7.89
N GLU A 131 -11.89 8.34 7.61
CA GLU A 131 -10.78 8.02 8.51
C GLU A 131 -9.51 8.88 8.27
N GLN A 132 -9.65 9.98 7.54
CA GLN A 132 -8.50 10.81 7.16
C GLN A 132 -8.39 12.09 8.00
N PHE A 133 -7.16 12.42 8.38
CA PHE A 133 -6.81 13.63 9.10
C PHE A 133 -5.75 14.42 8.35
N LEU A 134 -5.86 15.74 8.40
CA LEU A 134 -4.86 16.68 7.90
C LEU A 134 -4.20 17.40 9.06
N ILE A 135 -2.89 17.49 9.03
CA ILE A 135 -2.06 18.16 10.03
C ILE A 135 -1.19 19.18 9.31
N CYS A 136 -1.12 20.40 9.84
CA CYS A 136 -0.19 21.41 9.39
C CYS A 136 0.64 21.90 10.57
N ILE A 137 1.95 21.80 10.46
CA ILE A 137 2.92 22.27 11.47
C ILE A 137 3.83 23.29 10.81
N ALA A 138 4.06 24.44 11.49
CA ALA A 138 5.01 25.44 10.99
C ALA A 138 6.41 24.85 10.90
N ASP A 139 7.16 25.22 9.86
CA ASP A 139 8.54 24.76 9.69
C ASP A 139 9.44 25.41 10.76
N PRO A 140 10.22 24.62 11.50
CA PRO A 140 11.10 25.13 12.55
C PRO A 140 12.25 26.01 12.04
N SER A 141 12.59 25.95 10.76
CA SER A 141 13.63 26.81 10.16
C SER A 141 13.36 28.31 10.37
N SER A 142 12.17 28.68 10.84
CA SER A 142 11.84 30.03 11.35
C SER A 142 12.34 30.34 12.77
N GLY A 143 13.06 29.44 13.43
CA GLY A 143 13.80 29.67 14.69
C GLY A 143 13.02 29.54 16.00
N LYS A 144 11.79 29.00 16.01
CA LYS A 144 10.92 28.92 17.20
C LYS A 144 10.43 27.52 17.59
N LEU A 145 10.78 26.49 16.84
CA LEU A 145 10.29 25.11 17.07
C LEU A 145 11.46 24.11 16.99
N PRO A 146 11.38 22.95 17.66
CA PRO A 146 12.35 21.87 17.47
C PRO A 146 12.36 21.41 16.01
N GLU A 147 13.52 21.02 15.51
CA GLU A 147 13.66 20.46 14.17
C GLU A 147 12.69 19.29 13.99
N LEU A 148 11.90 19.33 12.90
CA LEU A 148 11.01 18.22 12.54
C LEU A 148 11.84 17.12 11.86
N THR A 149 12.69 16.48 12.68
CA THR A 149 13.54 15.38 12.24
C THR A 149 12.73 14.11 11.94
N PRO A 150 13.31 13.11 11.28
CA PRO A 150 12.64 11.82 11.10
C PRO A 150 12.16 11.21 12.41
N GLU A 151 12.90 11.40 13.51
CA GLU A 151 12.56 10.91 14.86
C GLU A 151 11.26 11.53 15.38
N TYR A 152 11.01 12.81 15.10
CA TYR A 152 9.77 13.50 15.48
C TYR A 152 8.53 12.82 14.86
N TRP A 153 8.63 12.42 13.60
CA TRP A 153 7.54 11.72 12.93
C TRP A 153 7.41 10.26 13.37
N GLN A 154 8.52 9.60 13.67
CA GLN A 154 8.53 8.26 14.28
C GLN A 154 7.90 8.28 15.68
N GLU A 155 8.16 9.32 16.49
CA GLU A 155 7.49 9.51 17.78
C GLU A 155 5.97 9.64 17.61
N MET A 156 5.50 10.45 16.66
CA MET A 156 4.07 10.56 16.34
C MET A 156 3.48 9.20 15.99
N GLN A 157 4.12 8.47 15.10
CA GLN A 157 3.67 7.15 14.68
C GLN A 157 3.63 6.17 15.85
N SER A 158 4.66 6.17 16.71
CA SER A 158 4.70 5.35 17.93
C SER A 158 3.56 5.68 18.90
N ILE A 159 3.26 6.96 19.13
CA ILE A 159 2.16 7.39 19.99
C ILE A 159 0.81 6.98 19.42
N LEU A 160 0.61 7.12 18.12
CA LEU A 160 -0.64 6.79 17.45
C LEU A 160 -0.86 5.28 17.29
N SER A 161 0.20 4.48 17.25
CA SER A 161 0.14 3.01 17.16
C SER A 161 -0.10 2.31 18.51
N LYS A 162 -0.06 3.06 19.65
CA LYS A 162 -0.41 2.48 20.95
C LYS A 162 -1.84 1.98 20.94
N PRO A 163 -2.15 0.89 21.69
CA PRO A 163 -3.50 0.32 21.73
C PRO A 163 -4.58 1.36 22.06
N TYR A 164 -5.72 1.23 21.42
CA TYR A 164 -6.94 1.99 21.69
C TYR A 164 -7.89 1.10 22.48
N PHE A 165 -8.49 1.63 23.54
CA PHE A 165 -9.40 0.87 24.38
C PHE A 165 -10.85 1.25 24.05
N ILE A 166 -11.57 0.34 23.41
CA ILE A 166 -12.96 0.52 23.01
C ILE A 166 -13.73 -0.71 23.48
N ASP A 167 -14.88 -0.54 24.13
CA ASP A 167 -15.73 -1.61 24.66
C ASP A 167 -14.93 -2.65 25.50
N HIS A 168 -14.05 -2.16 26.39
CA HIS A 168 -13.18 -2.97 27.27
C HIS A 168 -12.16 -3.86 26.53
N SER A 169 -11.97 -3.68 25.24
CA SER A 169 -10.98 -4.40 24.44
C SER A 169 -9.86 -3.48 23.94
N ALA A 170 -8.63 -3.99 23.92
CA ALA A 170 -7.50 -3.30 23.33
C ALA A 170 -7.45 -3.55 21.81
N ARG A 171 -7.42 -2.50 21.01
CA ARG A 171 -7.33 -2.58 19.55
C ARG A 171 -6.05 -1.89 19.06
N HIS A 172 -5.26 -2.61 18.30
CA HIS A 172 -4.14 -2.05 17.56
C HIS A 172 -4.62 -1.63 16.16
N VAL A 173 -4.21 -0.45 15.73
CA VAL A 173 -4.43 0.05 14.38
C VAL A 173 -3.13 0.61 13.84
N THR A 174 -2.93 0.48 12.55
CA THR A 174 -1.82 1.10 11.83
C THR A 174 -2.29 2.36 11.11
N LEU A 175 -1.35 3.22 10.80
CA LEU A 175 -1.63 4.50 10.15
C LEU A 175 -0.63 4.73 9.03
N SER A 176 -1.15 5.00 7.84
CA SER A 176 -0.33 5.43 6.70
C SER A 176 -0.29 6.95 6.65
N ILE A 177 0.90 7.50 6.40
CA ILE A 177 1.17 8.94 6.51
C ILE A 177 1.86 9.44 5.25
N GLY A 178 1.28 10.44 4.62
CA GLY A 178 1.88 11.17 3.51
C GLY A 178 2.20 12.60 3.88
N MET A 179 3.41 13.07 3.58
CA MET A 179 3.87 14.40 3.97
C MET A 179 4.44 15.19 2.81
N THR A 180 4.26 16.51 2.85
CA THR A 180 4.94 17.46 1.98
C THR A 180 5.41 18.67 2.75
N ARG A 181 6.53 19.25 2.34
CA ARG A 181 7.06 20.50 2.87
C ARG A 181 6.75 21.62 1.89
N PHE A 182 6.16 22.70 2.38
CA PHE A 182 6.03 23.96 1.67
C PHE A 182 7.13 24.92 2.13
N THR A 183 7.93 25.41 1.21
CA THR A 183 9.12 26.24 1.51
C THR A 183 8.90 27.73 1.15
N GLY A 184 7.67 28.12 0.78
CA GLY A 184 7.34 29.48 0.39
C GLY A 184 7.33 29.73 -1.12
N GLU A 185 7.34 28.67 -1.93
CA GLU A 185 7.21 28.73 -3.37
C GLU A 185 5.86 29.31 -3.81
N VAL A 186 5.80 29.80 -5.07
CA VAL A 186 4.54 30.35 -5.63
C VAL A 186 3.62 29.20 -6.04
N LEU A 187 2.86 28.70 -5.06
CA LEU A 187 1.87 27.65 -5.29
C LEU A 187 0.51 28.02 -4.71
N THR A 188 -0.54 27.44 -5.27
CA THR A 188 -1.86 27.41 -4.67
C THR A 188 -2.00 26.23 -3.72
N LEU A 189 -3.10 26.15 -2.98
CA LEU A 189 -3.34 25.11 -1.99
C LEU A 189 -3.46 23.70 -2.63
N ASP A 190 -4.13 23.60 -3.77
CA ASP A 190 -4.49 22.31 -4.36
C ASP A 190 -3.26 21.47 -4.77
N PRO A 191 -2.22 22.03 -5.41
CA PRO A 191 -0.96 21.30 -5.64
C PRO A 191 -0.28 20.81 -4.34
N ILE A 192 -0.32 21.60 -3.27
CA ILE A 192 0.30 21.20 -2.00
C ILE A 192 -0.47 20.03 -1.36
N LEU A 193 -1.79 20.06 -1.40
CA LEU A 193 -2.63 18.93 -0.99
C LEU A 193 -2.35 17.70 -1.84
N GLN A 194 -2.31 17.87 -3.17
CA GLN A 194 -2.02 16.78 -4.08
C GLN A 194 -0.68 16.10 -3.76
N ARG A 195 0.38 16.86 -3.49
CA ARG A 195 1.68 16.32 -3.07
C ARG A 195 1.56 15.45 -1.82
N ALA A 196 0.84 15.90 -0.78
CA ALA A 196 0.66 15.15 0.45
C ALA A 196 -0.17 13.86 0.23
N PHE A 197 -1.23 13.93 -0.59
CA PHE A 197 -2.02 12.75 -0.96
C PHE A 197 -1.25 11.74 -1.81
N THR A 198 -0.42 12.22 -2.73
CA THR A 198 0.49 11.40 -3.52
C THR A 198 1.43 10.60 -2.60
N ALA A 199 2.02 11.26 -1.60
CA ALA A 199 2.87 10.60 -0.62
C ALA A 199 2.09 9.58 0.24
N LEU A 200 0.84 9.88 0.63
CA LEU A 200 -0.02 8.94 1.35
C LEU A 200 -0.35 7.71 0.50
N GLN A 201 -0.65 7.89 -0.77
CA GLN A 201 -0.92 6.77 -1.68
C GLN A 201 0.31 5.84 -1.77
N GLN A 202 1.51 6.41 -1.87
CA GLN A 202 2.72 5.62 -1.86
C GLN A 202 2.96 4.88 -0.54
N ALA A 203 2.65 5.51 0.61
CA ALA A 203 2.74 4.85 1.91
C ALA A 203 1.83 3.60 1.98
N LYS A 204 0.63 3.66 1.42
CA LYS A 204 -0.28 2.51 1.34
C LYS A 204 0.25 1.41 0.43
N VAL A 205 0.84 1.77 -0.71
CA VAL A 205 1.44 0.81 -1.66
C VAL A 205 2.65 0.10 -1.06
N GLN A 206 3.45 0.78 -0.23
CA GLN A 206 4.63 0.20 0.44
C GLN A 206 4.29 -0.77 1.58
N GLY A 207 3.02 -1.10 1.80
CA GLY A 207 2.61 -2.12 2.77
C GLY A 207 1.95 -1.57 4.02
N MET A 208 1.34 -0.39 3.96
CA MET A 208 0.67 0.30 5.08
C MET A 208 1.63 0.62 6.24
N SER A 209 1.14 1.30 7.28
CA SER A 209 1.96 1.69 8.45
C SER A 209 3.26 2.43 8.10
N GLN A 210 3.33 3.05 6.93
CA GLN A 210 4.50 3.76 6.42
C GLN A 210 4.31 5.26 6.47
N THR A 211 5.45 5.96 6.59
CA THR A 211 5.51 7.42 6.49
C THR A 211 6.33 7.80 5.27
N VAL A 212 5.71 8.45 4.29
CA VAL A 212 6.34 8.84 3.03
C VAL A 212 6.38 10.35 2.90
N HIS A 213 7.56 10.88 2.60
CA HIS A 213 7.76 12.28 2.23
C HIS A 213 7.61 12.46 0.71
N TYR A 214 6.84 13.46 0.32
CA TYR A 214 6.73 13.81 -1.10
C TYR A 214 8.07 14.31 -1.64
N HIS A 215 8.45 13.79 -2.78
CA HIS A 215 9.50 14.29 -3.65
C HIS A 215 9.06 14.17 -5.12
N GLU A 216 9.62 14.96 -6.03
CA GLU A 216 9.12 15.00 -7.42
C GLU A 216 9.19 13.66 -8.15
N LYS A 217 10.21 12.85 -7.90
CA LYS A 217 10.31 11.49 -8.44
C LYS A 217 9.15 10.59 -8.07
N LEU A 218 8.44 10.88 -6.97
CA LEU A 218 7.28 10.11 -6.55
C LEU A 218 6.12 10.21 -7.55
N ASN A 219 5.90 11.38 -8.14
CA ASN A 219 4.92 11.54 -9.22
C ASN A 219 5.27 10.71 -10.45
N GLU A 220 6.56 10.64 -10.79
CA GLU A 220 7.05 9.82 -11.90
C GLU A 220 6.81 8.34 -11.62
N GLN A 221 7.10 7.88 -10.40
CA GLN A 221 6.85 6.49 -9.99
C GLN A 221 5.36 6.13 -10.05
N ILE A 222 4.47 7.00 -9.58
CA ILE A 222 3.02 6.76 -9.64
C ILE A 222 2.52 6.76 -11.07
N ARG A 223 2.99 7.67 -11.92
CA ARG A 223 2.64 7.68 -13.34
C ARG A 223 3.12 6.43 -14.05
N TYR A 224 4.36 6.02 -13.79
CA TYR A 224 4.94 4.80 -14.34
C TYR A 224 4.14 3.56 -13.91
N ARG A 225 3.78 3.44 -12.61
CA ARG A 225 2.93 2.37 -12.11
C ARG A 225 1.56 2.33 -12.78
N SER A 226 0.90 3.49 -12.90
CA SER A 226 -0.40 3.60 -13.59
C SER A 226 -0.29 3.21 -15.07
N LEU A 227 0.80 3.57 -15.72
CA LEU A 227 1.07 3.21 -17.11
C LEU A 227 1.25 1.70 -17.26
N ILE A 228 2.01 1.07 -16.35
CA ILE A 228 2.16 -0.39 -16.30
C ILE A 228 0.78 -1.06 -16.11
N GLU A 229 -0.03 -0.61 -15.15
CA GLU A 229 -1.35 -1.19 -14.89
C GLU A 229 -2.26 -1.18 -16.13
N VAL A 230 -2.30 -0.05 -16.83
CA VAL A 230 -3.13 0.10 -18.04
C VAL A 230 -2.65 -0.85 -19.15
N ASN A 231 -1.34 -0.90 -19.40
CA ASN A 231 -0.77 -1.70 -20.49
C ASN A 231 -0.78 -3.21 -20.17
N LEU A 232 -0.66 -3.59 -18.91
CA LEU A 232 -0.67 -4.99 -18.49
C LEU A 232 -1.98 -5.71 -18.83
N ARG A 233 -3.10 -4.98 -18.84
CA ARG A 233 -4.43 -5.53 -19.20
C ARG A 233 -4.49 -6.13 -20.61
N THR A 234 -3.66 -5.62 -21.51
CA THR A 234 -3.62 -6.07 -22.92
C THR A 234 -2.30 -6.76 -23.27
N ALA A 235 -1.33 -6.82 -22.38
CA ALA A 235 0.00 -7.36 -22.64
C ALA A 235 -0.04 -8.82 -23.13
N LEU A 236 -0.92 -9.65 -22.55
CA LEU A 236 -1.09 -11.02 -22.98
C LEU A 236 -1.70 -11.14 -24.39
N GLN A 237 -2.72 -10.34 -24.71
CA GLN A 237 -3.37 -10.32 -26.01
C GLN A 237 -2.44 -9.78 -27.13
N ASN A 238 -1.53 -8.88 -26.75
CA ASN A 238 -0.58 -8.26 -27.67
C ASN A 238 0.73 -9.06 -27.81
N ASN A 239 0.81 -10.28 -27.22
CA ASN A 239 2.01 -11.13 -27.24
C ASN A 239 3.28 -10.41 -26.72
N GLN A 240 3.14 -9.56 -25.72
CA GLN A 240 4.24 -8.81 -25.10
C GLN A 240 4.90 -9.58 -23.94
N LEU A 241 4.18 -10.59 -23.41
CA LEU A 241 4.67 -11.48 -22.37
C LEU A 241 5.32 -12.72 -22.98
N PHE A 242 6.48 -13.11 -22.44
CA PHE A 242 7.20 -14.30 -22.84
C PHE A 242 7.96 -14.92 -21.66
N LEU A 243 8.47 -16.12 -21.85
CA LEU A 243 9.24 -16.82 -20.82
C LEU A 243 10.72 -16.88 -21.20
N HIS A 244 11.57 -16.63 -20.22
CA HIS A 244 12.96 -17.09 -20.21
C HIS A 244 13.09 -18.23 -19.23
N TYR A 245 14.09 -19.06 -19.41
CA TYR A 245 14.29 -20.27 -18.65
C TYR A 245 15.70 -20.28 -18.06
N GLN A 246 15.82 -20.40 -16.75
CA GLN A 246 17.11 -20.46 -16.09
C GLN A 246 17.44 -21.91 -15.69
N PRO A 247 18.59 -22.44 -16.15
CA PRO A 247 18.98 -23.81 -15.84
C PRO A 247 19.30 -23.96 -14.35
N GLN A 248 18.90 -25.11 -13.80
CA GLN A 248 19.25 -25.59 -12.48
C GLN A 248 20.14 -26.84 -12.62
N TYR A 249 21.22 -26.89 -11.85
CA TYR A 249 22.20 -27.98 -11.96
C TYR A 249 22.34 -28.72 -10.63
N GLU A 250 22.55 -30.05 -10.71
CA GLU A 250 23.00 -30.81 -9.56
C GLU A 250 24.45 -30.42 -9.23
N LEU A 251 24.67 -30.03 -7.98
CA LEU A 251 25.93 -29.40 -7.60
C LEU A 251 27.12 -30.37 -7.63
N GLN A 252 26.91 -31.67 -7.37
CA GLN A 252 27.99 -32.66 -7.30
C GLN A 252 28.39 -33.19 -8.67
N SER A 253 27.43 -33.58 -9.49
CA SER A 253 27.63 -34.12 -10.83
C SER A 253 27.81 -33.07 -11.92
N GLY A 254 27.23 -31.87 -11.73
CA GLY A 254 27.10 -30.86 -12.75
C GLY A 254 25.99 -31.16 -13.76
N ALA A 255 25.19 -32.21 -13.55
CA ALA A 255 24.11 -32.59 -14.45
C ALA A 255 22.97 -31.58 -14.40
N LEU A 256 22.32 -31.32 -15.55
CA LEU A 256 21.16 -30.49 -15.66
C LEU A 256 19.98 -31.16 -14.94
N ARG A 257 19.41 -30.47 -13.93
CA ARG A 257 18.20 -30.90 -13.23
C ARG A 257 16.92 -30.50 -13.99
N GLY A 258 16.90 -29.30 -14.50
CA GLY A 258 15.75 -28.70 -15.13
C GLY A 258 15.89 -27.19 -15.30
N PHE A 259 14.77 -26.53 -15.37
CA PHE A 259 14.72 -25.08 -15.63
C PHE A 259 13.69 -24.39 -14.76
N GLU A 260 13.95 -23.15 -14.39
CA GLU A 260 12.95 -22.24 -13.85
C GLU A 260 12.41 -21.34 -14.95
N ALA A 261 11.07 -21.32 -15.13
CA ALA A 261 10.38 -20.45 -16.07
C ALA A 261 10.18 -19.05 -15.44
N LEU A 262 10.79 -18.08 -16.05
CA LEU A 262 10.83 -16.71 -15.59
C LEU A 262 10.08 -15.79 -16.54
N LEU A 263 8.97 -15.22 -16.07
CA LEU A 263 8.13 -14.31 -16.85
C LEU A 263 8.90 -13.03 -17.20
N ARG A 264 8.74 -12.60 -18.47
CA ARG A 264 9.31 -11.36 -19.01
C ARG A 264 8.25 -10.56 -19.73
N TRP A 265 8.39 -9.26 -19.73
CA TRP A 265 7.51 -8.36 -20.43
C TRP A 265 8.36 -7.38 -21.26
N ASP A 266 8.14 -7.36 -22.57
CA ASP A 266 8.73 -6.38 -23.47
C ASP A 266 7.63 -5.52 -24.11
N HIS A 267 7.62 -4.24 -23.77
CA HIS A 267 6.61 -3.30 -24.22
C HIS A 267 7.19 -2.42 -25.33
N PRO A 268 6.48 -2.20 -26.47
CA PRO A 268 7.04 -1.51 -27.64
C PRO A 268 7.54 -0.08 -27.37
N GLU A 269 6.94 0.62 -26.39
CA GLU A 269 7.33 1.99 -26.05
C GLU A 269 8.15 2.07 -24.75
N LEU A 270 7.92 1.17 -23.79
CA LEU A 270 8.58 1.19 -22.49
C LEU A 270 9.82 0.29 -22.43
N GLY A 271 10.03 -0.54 -23.45
CA GLY A 271 11.08 -1.56 -23.47
C GLY A 271 10.82 -2.69 -22.47
N ALA A 272 11.89 -3.33 -22.03
CA ALA A 272 11.83 -4.43 -21.08
C ALA A 272 11.42 -3.95 -19.69
N ILE A 273 10.26 -4.41 -19.21
CA ILE A 273 9.71 -4.07 -17.89
C ILE A 273 10.09 -5.19 -16.90
N PRO A 274 10.77 -4.86 -15.79
CA PRO A 274 11.19 -5.88 -14.81
C PRO A 274 9.99 -6.52 -14.12
N PRO A 275 10.06 -7.83 -13.79
CA PRO A 275 9.01 -8.54 -13.04
C PRO A 275 8.65 -7.89 -11.71
N SER A 276 9.64 -7.33 -11.00
CA SER A 276 9.43 -6.57 -9.75
C SER A 276 8.46 -5.38 -9.89
N ASP A 277 8.31 -4.83 -11.09
CA ASP A 277 7.47 -3.66 -11.33
C ASP A 277 6.03 -4.05 -11.69
N PHE A 278 5.83 -5.16 -12.43
CA PHE A 278 4.50 -5.50 -12.92
C PHE A 278 3.84 -6.68 -12.19
N ILE A 279 4.56 -7.62 -11.59
CA ILE A 279 3.96 -8.75 -10.86
C ILE A 279 3.12 -8.26 -9.67
N PRO A 280 3.59 -7.34 -8.80
CA PRO A 280 2.75 -6.82 -7.72
C PRO A 280 1.47 -6.14 -8.23
N ILE A 281 1.54 -5.44 -9.37
CA ILE A 281 0.37 -4.82 -9.99
C ILE A 281 -0.58 -5.89 -10.54
N ALA A 282 -0.05 -6.96 -11.15
CA ALA A 282 -0.84 -8.09 -11.62
C ALA A 282 -1.60 -8.78 -10.47
N GLU A 283 -0.96 -8.92 -9.30
CA GLU A 283 -1.57 -9.51 -8.10
C GLU A 283 -2.69 -8.62 -7.55
N GLU A 284 -2.44 -7.33 -7.33
CA GLU A 284 -3.42 -6.36 -6.83
C GLU A 284 -4.65 -6.25 -7.73
N THR A 285 -4.44 -6.28 -9.04
CA THR A 285 -5.51 -6.19 -10.06
C THR A 285 -6.13 -7.53 -10.43
N ARG A 286 -5.64 -8.63 -9.85
CA ARG A 286 -5.99 -10.01 -10.20
C ARG A 286 -5.67 -10.42 -11.66
N LEU A 287 -4.94 -9.63 -12.39
CA LEU A 287 -4.44 -10.00 -13.73
C LEU A 287 -3.45 -11.15 -13.66
N ILE A 288 -2.87 -11.39 -12.50
CA ILE A 288 -1.97 -12.55 -12.27
C ILE A 288 -2.65 -13.89 -12.52
N LEU A 289 -4.00 -14.00 -12.39
CA LEU A 289 -4.74 -15.23 -12.63
C LEU A 289 -4.65 -15.66 -14.10
N PRO A 290 -5.10 -14.85 -15.08
CA PRO A 290 -4.97 -15.22 -16.49
C PRO A 290 -3.50 -15.26 -16.97
N ILE A 291 -2.64 -14.43 -16.44
CA ILE A 291 -1.20 -14.45 -16.76
C ILE A 291 -0.57 -15.75 -16.26
N GLY A 292 -0.84 -16.15 -15.02
CA GLY A 292 -0.29 -17.36 -14.42
C GLY A 292 -0.80 -18.64 -15.10
N GLU A 293 -2.08 -18.67 -15.53
CA GLU A 293 -2.58 -19.77 -16.35
C GLU A 293 -1.79 -19.89 -17.66
N TRP A 294 -1.58 -18.77 -18.34
CA TRP A 294 -0.80 -18.73 -19.57
C TRP A 294 0.67 -19.18 -19.32
N VAL A 295 1.30 -18.69 -18.25
CA VAL A 295 2.68 -19.09 -17.86
C VAL A 295 2.78 -20.60 -17.67
N LEU A 296 1.88 -21.19 -16.88
CA LEU A 296 1.84 -22.65 -16.65
C LEU A 296 1.69 -23.43 -17.95
N ARG A 297 0.78 -23.00 -18.81
CA ARG A 297 0.56 -23.64 -20.12
C ARG A 297 1.80 -23.57 -20.99
N GLN A 298 2.38 -22.38 -21.15
CA GLN A 298 3.60 -22.18 -21.95
C GLN A 298 4.79 -22.95 -21.40
N ALA A 299 4.99 -22.98 -20.09
CA ALA A 299 6.07 -23.74 -19.47
C ALA A 299 5.96 -25.25 -19.74
N CYS A 300 4.72 -25.81 -19.59
CA CYS A 300 4.46 -27.21 -19.88
C CYS A 300 4.68 -27.54 -21.37
N GLU A 301 4.18 -26.70 -22.27
CA GLU A 301 4.34 -26.89 -23.72
C GLU A 301 5.77 -26.79 -24.18
N THR A 302 6.52 -25.80 -23.66
CA THR A 302 7.95 -25.64 -23.95
C THR A 302 8.73 -26.88 -23.52
N MET A 303 8.46 -27.39 -22.32
CA MET A 303 9.16 -28.55 -21.82
C MET A 303 8.95 -29.80 -22.68
N LEU A 304 7.80 -29.92 -23.33
CA LEU A 304 7.54 -31.00 -24.29
C LEU A 304 8.21 -30.77 -25.65
N ARG A 305 8.28 -29.53 -26.11
CA ARG A 305 8.95 -29.20 -27.37
C ARG A 305 10.47 -29.40 -27.33
N VAL A 306 11.09 -29.05 -26.18
CA VAL A 306 12.56 -29.13 -26.07
C VAL A 306 13.05 -30.53 -25.66
N ALA A 307 12.24 -31.34 -25.01
CA ALA A 307 12.56 -32.68 -24.56
C ALA A 307 11.99 -33.73 -25.53
N GLU A 308 12.70 -34.01 -26.63
CA GLU A 308 12.30 -35.03 -27.64
C GLU A 308 12.38 -36.48 -27.12
N TYR A 309 12.97 -36.74 -25.96
CA TYR A 309 13.12 -38.05 -25.34
C TYR A 309 12.75 -38.06 -23.86
N PRO A 310 12.46 -39.22 -23.25
CA PRO A 310 12.09 -39.29 -21.84
C PRO A 310 13.24 -38.76 -20.98
N SER A 311 13.20 -37.44 -20.71
CA SER A 311 14.11 -36.78 -19.80
C SER A 311 13.39 -36.53 -18.50
N ASP A 312 14.08 -36.76 -17.39
CA ASP A 312 13.55 -36.51 -16.05
C ASP A 312 13.67 -35.01 -15.64
N HIS A 313 13.99 -34.15 -16.61
CA HIS A 313 14.15 -32.71 -16.37
C HIS A 313 12.84 -32.10 -15.91
N THR A 314 12.92 -31.22 -14.90
CA THR A 314 11.79 -30.51 -14.32
C THR A 314 11.67 -29.11 -14.89
N ILE A 315 10.44 -28.59 -14.90
CA ILE A 315 10.15 -27.18 -15.13
C ILE A 315 9.51 -26.58 -13.88
N SER A 316 10.17 -25.60 -13.29
CA SER A 316 9.68 -24.88 -12.12
C SER A 316 8.94 -23.62 -12.55
N VAL A 317 7.81 -23.32 -11.92
CA VAL A 317 6.97 -22.14 -12.18
C VAL A 317 6.60 -21.49 -10.87
N ASN A 318 6.85 -20.18 -10.79
CA ASN A 318 6.46 -19.34 -9.66
C ASN A 318 4.95 -19.14 -9.60
N ILE A 319 4.34 -19.35 -8.43
CA ILE A 319 2.92 -19.21 -8.17
C ILE A 319 2.68 -18.12 -7.14
N SER A 320 1.80 -17.16 -7.47
CA SER A 320 1.46 -16.10 -6.54
C SER A 320 0.50 -16.57 -5.44
N ALA A 321 0.49 -15.82 -4.31
CA ALA A 321 -0.50 -16.02 -3.26
C ALA A 321 -1.94 -15.94 -3.78
N VAL A 322 -2.21 -15.02 -4.71
CA VAL A 322 -3.55 -14.82 -5.29
C VAL A 322 -4.02 -16.04 -6.06
N GLN A 323 -3.11 -16.72 -6.79
CA GLN A 323 -3.42 -17.96 -7.49
C GLN A 323 -3.66 -19.13 -6.50
N LEU A 324 -2.79 -19.28 -5.50
CA LEU A 324 -2.92 -20.36 -4.52
C LEU A 324 -4.23 -20.23 -3.71
N MET A 325 -4.70 -19.01 -3.43
CA MET A 325 -5.94 -18.76 -2.70
C MET A 325 -7.20 -18.94 -3.56
N ASP A 326 -7.07 -19.14 -4.86
CA ASP A 326 -8.20 -19.48 -5.72
C ASP A 326 -8.55 -20.97 -5.56
N GLU A 327 -9.78 -21.27 -5.13
CA GLU A 327 -10.22 -22.65 -4.91
C GLU A 327 -10.23 -23.49 -6.19
N GLN A 328 -10.27 -22.86 -7.35
CA GLN A 328 -10.27 -23.53 -8.67
C GLN A 328 -8.87 -23.81 -9.20
N PHE A 329 -7.81 -23.31 -8.51
CA PHE A 329 -6.44 -23.44 -9.01
C PHE A 329 -5.96 -24.89 -9.20
N PRO A 330 -6.20 -25.88 -8.31
CA PRO A 330 -5.79 -27.27 -8.56
C PRO A 330 -6.50 -27.89 -9.76
N GLU A 331 -7.78 -27.59 -9.98
CA GLU A 331 -8.55 -28.04 -11.14
C GLU A 331 -7.99 -27.45 -12.45
N GLN A 332 -7.61 -26.18 -12.42
CA GLN A 332 -6.97 -25.48 -13.55
C GLN A 332 -5.63 -26.14 -13.91
N VAL A 333 -4.78 -26.42 -12.91
CA VAL A 333 -3.49 -27.11 -13.12
C VAL A 333 -3.73 -28.51 -13.70
N THR A 334 -4.73 -29.24 -13.21
CA THR A 334 -5.11 -30.56 -13.74
C THR A 334 -5.46 -30.47 -15.22
N GLN A 335 -6.23 -29.47 -15.62
CA GLN A 335 -6.61 -29.27 -17.02
C GLN A 335 -5.40 -28.93 -17.90
N ILE A 336 -4.48 -28.09 -17.42
CA ILE A 336 -3.27 -27.72 -18.14
C ILE A 336 -2.39 -28.96 -18.38
N LEU A 337 -2.17 -29.80 -17.34
CA LEU A 337 -1.40 -31.03 -17.48
C LEU A 337 -2.07 -32.01 -18.46
N ALA A 338 -3.40 -32.19 -18.39
CA ALA A 338 -4.12 -33.05 -19.30
C ALA A 338 -4.06 -32.57 -20.75
N GLN A 339 -4.12 -31.27 -20.99
CA GLN A 339 -4.04 -30.66 -22.31
C GLN A 339 -2.64 -30.67 -22.90
N SER A 340 -1.63 -30.38 -22.09
CA SER A 340 -0.24 -30.39 -22.52
C SER A 340 0.31 -31.82 -22.68
N GLY A 341 -0.13 -32.76 -21.85
CA GLY A 341 0.42 -34.10 -21.80
C GLY A 341 1.73 -34.20 -21.00
N LEU A 342 2.16 -33.17 -20.31
CA LEU A 342 3.34 -33.20 -19.44
C LEU A 342 3.04 -34.04 -18.19
N ALA A 343 3.96 -34.96 -17.88
CA ALA A 343 3.86 -35.76 -16.64
C ALA A 343 3.93 -34.83 -15.42
N ALA A 344 3.01 -34.99 -14.47
CA ALA A 344 2.89 -34.10 -13.30
C ALA A 344 4.19 -33.99 -12.49
N GLN A 345 4.97 -35.07 -12.41
CA GLN A 345 6.27 -35.14 -11.69
C GLN A 345 7.32 -34.22 -12.32
N ARG A 346 7.13 -33.76 -13.54
CA ARG A 346 8.04 -32.86 -14.25
C ARG A 346 7.67 -31.39 -14.05
N LEU A 347 6.48 -31.08 -13.49
CA LEU A 347 6.09 -29.72 -13.12
C LEU A 347 6.34 -29.50 -11.63
N GLU A 348 7.11 -28.46 -11.33
CA GLU A 348 7.39 -28.00 -9.97
C GLU A 348 6.76 -26.62 -9.78
N LEU A 349 6.00 -26.45 -8.71
CA LEU A 349 5.38 -25.16 -8.37
C LEU A 349 6.17 -24.54 -7.21
N GLU A 350 6.62 -23.29 -7.41
CA GLU A 350 7.41 -22.55 -6.45
C GLU A 350 6.54 -21.49 -5.78
N LEU A 351 6.58 -21.39 -4.46
CA LEU A 351 5.79 -20.48 -3.65
C LEU A 351 6.69 -19.81 -2.62
N THR A 352 6.60 -18.49 -2.54
CA THR A 352 7.33 -17.73 -1.53
C THR A 352 6.75 -17.95 -0.13
N GLU A 353 7.57 -17.77 0.90
CA GLU A 353 7.16 -17.85 2.30
C GLU A 353 5.98 -16.88 2.60
N THR A 354 6.05 -15.67 2.08
CA THR A 354 5.02 -14.65 2.27
C THR A 354 3.66 -15.05 1.67
N ALA A 355 3.66 -15.78 0.56
CA ALA A 355 2.43 -16.24 -0.09
C ALA A 355 1.61 -17.17 0.80
N LEU A 356 2.23 -17.91 1.70
CA LEU A 356 1.58 -18.86 2.59
C LEU A 356 0.90 -18.20 3.79
N MET A 357 1.35 -17.01 4.18
CA MET A 357 0.92 -16.36 5.42
C MET A 357 -0.49 -15.75 5.33
N SER A 358 -1.04 -15.56 4.15
CA SER A 358 -2.38 -14.98 3.97
C SER A 358 -3.50 -15.89 4.52
N SER A 359 -3.37 -17.23 4.38
CA SER A 359 -4.27 -18.22 4.96
C SER A 359 -3.61 -19.61 4.95
N LEU A 360 -2.92 -19.96 6.02
CA LEU A 360 -2.15 -21.21 6.11
C LEU A 360 -3.01 -22.47 5.91
N ASP A 361 -4.23 -22.50 6.47
CA ASP A 361 -5.11 -23.67 6.36
C ASP A 361 -5.67 -23.86 4.94
N LEU A 362 -5.95 -22.78 4.21
CA LEU A 362 -6.34 -22.86 2.80
C LEU A 362 -5.15 -23.28 1.94
N ALA A 363 -3.99 -22.65 2.15
CA ALA A 363 -2.75 -23.01 1.46
C ALA A 363 -2.44 -24.51 1.62
N GLU A 364 -2.50 -25.05 2.85
CA GLU A 364 -2.28 -26.47 3.11
C GLU A 364 -3.24 -27.35 2.32
N ARG A 365 -4.52 -27.04 2.32
CA ARG A 365 -5.52 -27.82 1.55
C ARG A 365 -5.22 -27.83 0.05
N GLN A 366 -4.90 -26.67 -0.52
CA GLN A 366 -4.59 -26.54 -1.94
C GLN A 366 -3.29 -27.27 -2.32
N LEU A 367 -2.24 -27.09 -1.53
CA LEU A 367 -0.95 -27.77 -1.77
C LEU A 367 -1.08 -29.29 -1.67
N ARG A 368 -1.90 -29.83 -0.74
CA ARG A 368 -2.14 -31.28 -0.67
C ARG A 368 -2.91 -31.79 -1.88
N LYS A 369 -3.87 -31.04 -2.44
CA LYS A 369 -4.53 -31.41 -3.70
C LYS A 369 -3.53 -31.44 -4.85
N LEU A 370 -2.67 -30.43 -4.98
CA LEU A 370 -1.62 -30.39 -6.01
C LEU A 370 -0.60 -31.52 -5.85
N GLN A 371 -0.17 -31.81 -4.63
CA GLN A 371 0.70 -32.98 -4.35
C GLN A 371 0.03 -34.30 -4.76
N ALA A 372 -1.27 -34.46 -4.51
CA ALA A 372 -2.02 -35.67 -4.88
C ALA A 372 -2.08 -35.90 -6.40
N LEU A 373 -1.92 -34.86 -7.22
CA LEU A 373 -1.74 -34.95 -8.67
C LEU A 373 -0.36 -35.44 -9.08
N GLY A 374 0.59 -35.55 -8.14
CA GLY A 374 1.97 -35.93 -8.38
C GLY A 374 2.92 -34.78 -8.71
N LEU A 375 2.49 -33.54 -8.51
CA LEU A 375 3.33 -32.34 -8.71
C LEU A 375 4.44 -32.24 -7.68
N ARG A 376 5.53 -31.61 -8.07
CA ARG A 376 6.57 -31.17 -7.15
C ARG A 376 6.24 -29.80 -6.58
N LEU A 377 6.53 -29.56 -5.29
CA LEU A 377 6.27 -28.30 -4.59
C LEU A 377 7.55 -27.80 -3.97
N ALA A 378 7.92 -26.57 -4.23
CA ALA A 378 9.10 -25.93 -3.67
C ALA A 378 8.72 -24.67 -2.86
N LEU A 379 9.42 -24.47 -1.76
CA LEU A 379 9.35 -23.22 -1.00
C LEU A 379 10.45 -22.29 -1.46
N ASP A 380 10.09 -21.11 -1.91
CA ASP A 380 10.99 -20.10 -2.44
C ASP A 380 11.29 -18.98 -1.45
N ASP A 381 12.36 -18.22 -1.66
CA ASP A 381 12.83 -17.08 -0.85
C ASP A 381 13.01 -17.42 0.65
N PHE A 382 13.42 -18.66 0.96
CA PHE A 382 13.55 -19.11 2.34
C PHE A 382 14.54 -18.26 3.13
N GLY A 383 14.07 -17.75 4.30
CA GLY A 383 14.84 -16.99 5.26
C GLY A 383 14.69 -15.47 5.15
N THR A 384 13.95 -14.95 4.17
CA THR A 384 13.68 -13.51 4.02
C THR A 384 12.46 -13.04 4.83
N GLY A 385 11.65 -14.00 5.36
CA GLY A 385 10.40 -13.75 6.06
C GLY A 385 10.36 -14.25 7.51
N TYR A 386 9.16 -14.40 8.05
CA TYR A 386 8.90 -14.96 9.38
C TYR A 386 8.94 -16.50 9.36
N SER A 387 10.13 -17.07 9.24
CA SER A 387 10.31 -18.53 9.19
C SER A 387 9.86 -19.23 10.47
N SER A 388 8.56 -19.54 10.56
CA SER A 388 8.10 -20.44 11.61
C SER A 388 8.30 -21.89 11.18
N LEU A 389 9.22 -22.58 11.82
CA LEU A 389 9.50 -24.02 11.60
C LEU A 389 8.25 -24.90 11.68
N SER A 390 7.18 -24.40 12.30
CA SER A 390 5.93 -25.15 12.49
C SER A 390 5.20 -25.42 11.18
N TYR A 391 5.21 -24.49 10.22
CA TYR A 391 4.49 -24.70 8.96
C TYR A 391 5.31 -25.54 7.95
N LEU A 392 6.65 -25.47 7.98
CA LEU A 392 7.48 -26.33 7.13
C LEU A 392 7.15 -27.82 7.30
N ARG A 393 6.86 -28.24 8.55
CA ARG A 393 6.49 -29.63 8.83
C ARG A 393 5.05 -29.99 8.44
N ARG A 394 4.17 -29.01 8.29
CA ARG A 394 2.76 -29.21 7.92
C ARG A 394 2.56 -29.25 6.41
N LEU A 395 3.34 -28.46 5.66
CA LEU A 395 3.17 -28.28 4.23
C LEU A 395 3.94 -29.33 3.43
N PRO A 396 3.40 -29.78 2.30
CA PRO A 396 3.93 -30.90 1.54
C PRO A 396 5.06 -30.49 0.57
N PHE A 397 5.95 -29.63 1.00
CA PHE A 397 7.15 -29.29 0.21
C PHE A 397 8.13 -30.44 0.18
N HIS A 398 8.90 -30.54 -0.87
CA HIS A 398 10.01 -31.50 -1.01
C HIS A 398 11.35 -30.80 -1.26
N LEU A 399 11.31 -29.52 -1.64
CA LEU A 399 12.46 -28.70 -1.98
C LEU A 399 12.34 -27.32 -1.35
N ILE A 400 13.48 -26.76 -0.93
CA ILE A 400 13.60 -25.40 -0.41
C ILE A 400 14.66 -24.66 -1.23
N LYS A 401 14.30 -23.48 -1.74
CA LYS A 401 15.21 -22.57 -2.43
C LYS A 401 15.73 -21.55 -1.44
N ILE A 402 17.04 -21.46 -1.31
CA ILE A 402 17.71 -20.48 -0.44
C ILE A 402 17.93 -19.21 -1.25
N ASP A 403 17.37 -18.10 -0.75
CA ASP A 403 17.45 -16.80 -1.40
C ASP A 403 18.90 -16.35 -1.63
N LYS A 404 19.09 -15.65 -2.73
CA LYS A 404 20.37 -15.10 -3.17
C LYS A 404 21.10 -14.25 -2.13
N SER A 405 20.39 -13.59 -1.22
CA SER A 405 21.00 -12.76 -0.17
C SER A 405 21.96 -13.59 0.70
N PHE A 406 21.57 -14.81 1.09
CA PHE A 406 22.43 -15.71 1.84
C PHE A 406 23.63 -16.20 1.02
N ILE A 407 23.47 -16.37 -0.29
CA ILE A 407 24.54 -16.82 -1.16
C ILE A 407 25.55 -15.70 -1.43
N GLN A 408 25.10 -14.45 -1.52
CA GLN A 408 25.95 -13.27 -1.66
C GLN A 408 26.83 -13.03 -0.43
N ASP A 409 26.37 -13.41 0.74
CA ASP A 409 27.11 -13.31 2.00
C ASP A 409 28.27 -14.30 2.13
N ILE A 410 28.35 -15.29 1.25
CA ILE A 410 29.45 -16.26 1.22
C ILE A 410 30.77 -15.55 0.86
N GLY A 411 31.76 -15.65 1.75
CA GLY A 411 33.04 -14.92 1.66
C GLY A 411 33.22 -13.92 2.81
N HIS A 412 32.16 -13.60 3.56
CA HIS A 412 32.20 -12.81 4.79
C HIS A 412 32.09 -13.74 6.00
N SER A 413 33.08 -13.74 6.88
CA SER A 413 33.35 -14.84 7.83
C SER A 413 32.20 -15.22 8.78
N LEU A 414 31.38 -14.29 9.25
CA LEU A 414 30.26 -14.59 10.16
C LEU A 414 28.97 -14.99 9.40
N GLU A 415 28.68 -14.31 8.31
CA GLU A 415 27.47 -14.51 7.51
C GLU A 415 27.52 -15.84 6.73
N GLN A 416 28.71 -16.22 6.29
CA GLN A 416 28.97 -17.52 5.68
C GLN A 416 28.64 -18.70 6.62
N GLU A 417 28.92 -18.60 7.92
CA GLU A 417 28.59 -19.64 8.90
C GLU A 417 27.07 -19.80 9.06
N VAL A 418 26.31 -18.68 8.96
CA VAL A 418 24.85 -18.68 9.00
C VAL A 418 24.31 -19.47 7.81
N THR A 419 24.78 -19.18 6.59
CA THR A 419 24.36 -19.89 5.37
C THR A 419 24.63 -21.39 5.47
N GLY A 420 25.82 -21.79 5.94
CA GLY A 420 26.14 -23.19 6.16
C GLY A 420 25.24 -23.88 7.18
N SER A 421 24.91 -23.16 8.27
CA SER A 421 24.01 -23.68 9.31
C SER A 421 22.58 -23.86 8.80
N ILE A 422 22.09 -22.93 7.97
CA ILE A 422 20.79 -23.04 7.31
C ILE A 422 20.74 -24.26 6.40
N ILE A 423 21.75 -24.46 5.55
CA ILE A 423 21.81 -25.62 4.67
C ILE A 423 21.76 -26.92 5.48
N GLN A 424 22.57 -27.04 6.53
CA GLN A 424 22.59 -28.24 7.38
C GLN A 424 21.24 -28.47 8.07
N PHE A 425 20.63 -27.42 8.55
CA PHE A 425 19.32 -27.46 9.18
C PHE A 425 18.23 -27.98 8.21
N ILE A 426 18.16 -27.46 6.99
CA ILE A 426 17.18 -27.86 5.97
C ILE A 426 17.42 -29.35 5.61
N LYS A 427 18.68 -29.78 5.51
CA LYS A 427 19.03 -31.18 5.26
C LYS A 427 18.62 -32.14 6.39
N GLN A 428 18.73 -31.71 7.66
CA GLN A 428 18.22 -32.47 8.79
C GLN A 428 16.70 -32.68 8.71
N LEU A 429 15.97 -31.73 8.12
CA LEU A 429 14.54 -31.86 7.85
C LEU A 429 14.24 -32.73 6.61
N ARG A 430 15.25 -33.20 5.89
CA ARG A 430 15.16 -34.06 4.70
C ARG A 430 14.54 -33.38 3.47
N TYR A 431 14.70 -32.06 3.35
CA TYR A 431 14.37 -31.36 2.12
C TYR A 431 15.57 -31.34 1.18
N SER A 432 15.31 -31.35 -0.13
CA SER A 432 16.29 -30.98 -1.14
C SER A 432 16.48 -29.46 -1.16
N ILE A 433 17.67 -29.00 -1.57
CA ILE A 433 18.03 -27.58 -1.52
C ILE A 433 18.48 -27.10 -2.89
N VAL A 434 17.93 -25.97 -3.34
CA VAL A 434 18.48 -25.14 -4.43
C VAL A 434 19.10 -23.90 -3.82
N ALA A 435 20.36 -23.63 -4.10
CA ALA A 435 20.99 -22.35 -3.78
C ALA A 435 20.89 -21.41 -4.98
N GLU A 436 20.28 -20.24 -4.76
CA GLU A 436 20.03 -19.24 -5.81
C GLU A 436 21.07 -18.14 -5.87
N GLY A 437 21.16 -17.48 -7.04
CA GLY A 437 22.01 -16.32 -7.19
C GLY A 437 23.50 -16.63 -7.13
N LEU A 438 23.92 -17.81 -7.59
CA LEU A 438 25.33 -18.17 -7.69
C LEU A 438 26.05 -17.27 -8.71
N GLU A 439 27.03 -16.48 -8.24
CA GLU A 439 27.75 -15.50 -9.07
C GLU A 439 29.26 -15.73 -9.10
N SER A 440 29.82 -16.46 -8.12
CA SER A 440 31.27 -16.66 -8.01
C SER A 440 31.66 -18.14 -7.81
N TYR A 441 32.91 -18.44 -8.20
CA TYR A 441 33.47 -19.76 -8.00
C TYR A 441 33.68 -20.09 -6.51
N ASP A 442 33.98 -19.10 -5.68
CA ASP A 442 34.16 -19.30 -4.24
C ASP A 442 32.86 -19.74 -3.57
N GLN A 443 31.71 -19.12 -3.98
CA GLN A 443 30.39 -19.56 -3.55
C GLN A 443 30.13 -21.03 -3.96
N LEU A 444 30.46 -21.40 -5.19
CA LEU A 444 30.30 -22.77 -5.68
C LEU A 444 31.08 -23.78 -4.81
N VAL A 445 32.36 -23.47 -4.50
CA VAL A 445 33.21 -24.33 -3.67
C VAL A 445 32.64 -24.44 -2.25
N TYR A 446 32.15 -23.37 -1.70
CA TYR A 446 31.53 -23.35 -0.36
C TYR A 446 30.27 -24.22 -0.32
N LEU A 447 29.35 -24.02 -1.26
CA LEU A 447 28.11 -24.79 -1.35
C LEU A 447 28.39 -26.31 -1.53
N LYS A 448 29.44 -26.67 -2.27
CA LYS A 448 29.90 -28.06 -2.37
C LYS A 448 30.32 -28.62 -1.02
N LYS A 449 31.06 -27.85 -0.20
CA LYS A 449 31.44 -28.28 1.16
C LYS A 449 30.22 -28.48 2.06
N CYS A 450 29.21 -27.61 1.93
CA CYS A 450 27.95 -27.71 2.68
C CYS A 450 27.04 -28.82 2.14
N GLN A 451 27.44 -29.53 1.08
CA GLN A 451 26.63 -30.56 0.42
C GLN A 451 25.26 -30.10 -0.03
N CYS A 452 25.17 -28.87 -0.55
CA CYS A 452 23.96 -28.40 -1.21
C CYS A 452 23.62 -29.30 -2.40
N ASP A 453 22.34 -29.52 -2.70
CA ASP A 453 21.93 -30.47 -3.72
C ASP A 453 21.99 -29.87 -5.13
N TYR A 454 21.37 -28.67 -5.28
CA TYR A 454 21.25 -28.00 -6.57
C TYR A 454 21.68 -26.54 -6.48
N VAL A 455 22.01 -25.98 -7.61
CA VAL A 455 22.41 -24.56 -7.74
C VAL A 455 21.82 -23.93 -8.99
N GLN A 456 21.57 -22.63 -8.88
CA GLN A 456 21.11 -21.76 -9.96
C GLN A 456 21.79 -20.40 -9.84
N GLY A 457 22.25 -19.82 -10.96
CA GLY A 457 22.84 -18.49 -10.94
C GLY A 457 23.61 -18.12 -12.19
N ASN A 458 23.94 -16.84 -12.29
CA ASN A 458 24.58 -16.26 -13.47
C ASN A 458 26.00 -16.78 -13.73
N LEU A 459 26.65 -17.37 -12.72
CA LEU A 459 27.96 -18.03 -12.90
C LEU A 459 27.84 -19.19 -13.89
N LEU A 460 26.75 -19.96 -13.85
CA LEU A 460 26.52 -21.12 -14.69
C LEU A 460 25.77 -20.76 -15.96
N SER A 461 24.65 -20.07 -15.83
CA SER A 461 23.87 -19.58 -16.97
C SER A 461 22.93 -18.44 -16.54
N LYS A 462 22.81 -17.43 -17.39
CA LYS A 462 21.71 -16.48 -17.30
C LYS A 462 20.41 -17.13 -17.78
N PRO A 463 19.23 -16.55 -17.47
CA PRO A 463 17.97 -16.98 -18.08
C PRO A 463 18.04 -16.94 -19.62
N LEU A 464 17.69 -18.03 -20.27
CA LEU A 464 17.80 -18.27 -21.70
C LEU A 464 16.42 -18.24 -22.37
N PRO A 465 16.31 -17.80 -23.64
CA PRO A 465 15.12 -17.99 -24.44
C PRO A 465 14.95 -19.47 -24.84
N GLU A 466 13.73 -19.83 -25.28
CA GLU A 466 13.36 -21.23 -25.58
C GLU A 466 14.27 -21.92 -26.62
N ASP A 467 14.68 -21.20 -27.65
CA ASP A 467 15.51 -21.71 -28.73
C ASP A 467 16.90 -22.21 -28.28
N GLN A 468 17.42 -21.69 -27.17
CA GLN A 468 18.71 -22.10 -26.60
C GLN A 468 18.62 -23.31 -25.67
N LEU A 469 17.44 -23.67 -25.17
CA LEU A 469 17.25 -24.77 -24.24
C LEU A 469 17.60 -26.13 -24.85
N ARG A 470 17.18 -26.35 -26.10
CA ARG A 470 17.43 -27.61 -26.80
C ARG A 470 18.93 -27.90 -26.93
N THR A 471 19.71 -26.88 -27.26
CA THR A 471 21.16 -26.99 -27.34
C THR A 471 21.77 -27.40 -25.99
N LEU A 472 21.25 -26.84 -24.91
CA LEU A 472 21.74 -27.13 -23.56
C LEU A 472 21.41 -28.56 -23.12
N ILE A 473 20.18 -29.04 -23.41
CA ILE A 473 19.74 -30.41 -23.09
C ILE A 473 20.55 -31.45 -23.86
N LEU A 474 20.91 -31.15 -25.11
CA LEU A 474 21.72 -32.08 -25.94
C LEU A 474 23.20 -32.08 -25.58
N ALA A 475 23.67 -31.02 -24.90
CA ALA A 475 25.07 -30.88 -24.51
C ALA A 475 25.41 -31.49 -23.12
N GLY A 476 24.40 -31.74 -22.29
CA GLY A 476 24.52 -32.32 -20.93
C GLY A 476 24.09 -33.76 -20.91
#